data_f54a340b6a6710b53374ee271d25feed
#
_entry.id   f54a340b6a6710b53374ee271d25feed
#
_cell.length_a   1.000
_cell.length_b   1.000
_cell.length_c   1.000
_cell.angle_alpha   90.00
_cell.angle_beta   90.00
_cell.angle_gamma   90.00
#
_symmetry.space_group_name_H-M   'P 1'
#
loop_
_entity.id
_entity.type
_entity.pdbx_description
1 polymer ?
#
loop_
_entity_poly.entity_id
_entity_poly.type
_entity_poly.pdbx_seq_one_letter_code
_entity_poly.pdbx_strand_id
1 'polypeptide(L)'
;MTLTSPFDLTHKTIWVVGGAGYLGQATVKQLYQLGATVHCIDLENRTADFISTLSPSSRLIAHSLDATDMTATEEFVKYQISTSSVPDGLVNMTASTTALKMEALSADDFDRVNHGGITATFMLARWVGEQMAARGSGNVVLFSSMYGTVSPYPEVYEAPMNKNPIEYGVGKAGIIQMTKYLAVHWGAQNVRFNCISPGPFPNPTVQQLHPDFVGRLSQKSPMKRIGRGEEIASSVAFLLSDAASYINGHNLVVDGGWTVW
;
A
#
# COMPACT_ATOMS: atom_id res chain seq x y z
N MET A 1 28.14 10.00 -20.91
CA MET A 1 26.89 10.02 -20.12
C MET A 1 26.73 8.66 -19.48
N THR A 2 26.87 8.54 -18.18
CA THR A 2 26.49 7.32 -17.47
C THR A 2 24.98 7.18 -17.60
N LEU A 3 24.51 6.11 -18.24
CA LEU A 3 23.09 5.77 -18.30
C LEU A 3 22.64 5.49 -16.85
N THR A 4 21.87 6.40 -16.27
CA THR A 4 21.19 6.13 -14.99
C THR A 4 20.16 5.04 -15.23
N SER A 5 20.10 4.07 -14.31
CA SER A 5 19.09 3.01 -14.39
C SER A 5 17.69 3.64 -14.31
N PRO A 6 16.72 3.24 -15.15
CA PRO A 6 15.35 3.73 -15.05
C PRO A 6 14.66 3.33 -13.74
N PHE A 7 15.27 2.44 -12.95
CA PHE A 7 14.82 2.03 -11.63
C PHE A 7 15.50 2.81 -10.49
N ASP A 8 16.42 3.73 -10.80
CA ASP A 8 17.11 4.54 -9.80
C ASP A 8 16.12 5.49 -9.10
N LEU A 9 16.14 5.47 -7.77
CA LEU A 9 15.34 6.36 -6.93
C LEU A 9 16.21 7.35 -6.15
N THR A 10 17.48 7.47 -6.51
CA THR A 10 18.39 8.45 -5.91
C THR A 10 17.79 9.85 -6.06
N HIS A 11 17.85 10.65 -4.98
CA HIS A 11 17.25 11.99 -4.88
C HIS A 11 15.71 12.04 -4.87
N LYS A 12 15.00 10.90 -4.86
CA LYS A 12 13.55 10.87 -4.67
C LYS A 12 13.22 10.84 -3.18
N THR A 13 12.25 11.63 -2.78
CA THR A 13 11.64 11.58 -1.44
C THR A 13 10.33 10.84 -1.53
N ILE A 14 10.19 9.74 -0.77
CA ILE A 14 9.02 8.87 -0.84
C ILE A 14 8.41 8.71 0.55
N TRP A 15 7.11 8.97 0.64
CA TRP A 15 6.32 8.70 1.84
C TRP A 15 5.68 7.33 1.75
N VAL A 16 5.88 6.50 2.78
CA VAL A 16 5.29 5.16 2.88
C VAL A 16 4.40 5.12 4.12
N VAL A 17 3.09 5.24 3.92
CA VAL A 17 2.07 5.17 4.98
C VAL A 17 1.66 3.72 5.16
N GLY A 18 1.70 3.21 6.39
CA GLY A 18 1.68 1.78 6.70
C GLY A 18 3.06 1.13 6.57
N GLY A 19 4.13 1.94 6.64
CA GLY A 19 5.52 1.52 6.35
C GLY A 19 6.13 0.56 7.38
N ALA A 20 5.60 0.49 8.59
CA ALA A 20 6.04 -0.47 9.61
C ALA A 20 5.22 -1.77 9.62
N GLY A 21 4.23 -1.92 8.73
CA GLY A 21 3.52 -3.18 8.50
C GLY A 21 4.38 -4.23 7.78
N TYR A 22 3.90 -5.48 7.70
CA TYR A 22 4.66 -6.59 7.08
C TYR A 22 5.16 -6.27 5.66
N LEU A 23 4.27 -5.87 4.76
CA LEU A 23 4.65 -5.48 3.40
C LEU A 23 5.34 -4.11 3.35
N GLY A 24 4.98 -3.21 4.27
CA GLY A 24 5.56 -1.88 4.40
C GLY A 24 7.05 -1.92 4.71
N GLN A 25 7.48 -2.77 5.65
CA GLN A 25 8.89 -2.93 6.01
C GLN A 25 9.75 -3.37 4.83
N ALA A 26 9.28 -4.35 4.04
CA ALA A 26 9.97 -4.77 2.82
C ALA A 26 10.05 -3.62 1.80
N THR A 27 8.97 -2.86 1.64
CA THR A 27 8.89 -1.70 0.75
C THR A 27 9.86 -0.58 1.17
N VAL A 28 9.86 -0.20 2.45
CA VAL A 28 10.79 0.83 2.98
C VAL A 28 12.24 0.42 2.74
N LYS A 29 12.59 -0.84 3.05
CA LYS A 29 13.96 -1.37 2.82
C LYS A 29 14.35 -1.30 1.35
N GLN A 30 13.49 -1.75 0.44
CA GLN A 30 13.76 -1.76 -1.00
C GLN A 30 13.94 -0.35 -1.57
N LEU A 31 13.04 0.58 -1.23
CA LEU A 31 13.13 1.96 -1.70
C LEU A 31 14.40 2.65 -1.21
N TYR A 32 14.75 2.43 0.06
CA TYR A 32 16.00 2.93 0.65
C TYR A 32 17.24 2.37 -0.07
N GLN A 33 17.26 1.07 -0.38
CA GLN A 33 18.36 0.42 -1.11
C GLN A 33 18.51 0.96 -2.54
N LEU A 34 17.41 1.38 -3.17
CA LEU A 34 17.41 2.02 -4.49
C LEU A 34 17.74 3.52 -4.45
N GLY A 35 18.18 4.05 -3.32
CA GLY A 35 18.69 5.40 -3.19
C GLY A 35 17.71 6.44 -2.67
N ALA A 36 16.46 6.11 -2.47
CA ALA A 36 15.45 7.06 -2.00
C ALA A 36 15.69 7.53 -0.57
N THR A 37 15.22 8.75 -0.28
CA THR A 37 14.90 9.20 1.08
C THR A 37 13.49 8.73 1.40
N VAL A 38 13.33 7.94 2.46
CA VAL A 38 12.05 7.30 2.78
C VAL A 38 11.53 7.81 4.12
N HIS A 39 10.34 8.40 4.09
CA HIS A 39 9.56 8.71 5.28
C HIS A 39 8.67 7.50 5.58
N CYS A 40 9.01 6.75 6.62
CA CYS A 40 8.23 5.64 7.13
C CYS A 40 7.17 6.17 8.10
N ILE A 41 5.91 6.06 7.73
CA ILE A 41 4.77 6.64 8.46
C ILE A 41 3.86 5.48 8.89
N ASP A 42 3.60 5.35 10.19
CA ASP A 42 2.72 4.31 10.75
C ASP A 42 2.25 4.76 12.15
N LEU A 43 1.49 3.92 12.83
CA LEU A 43 1.04 4.16 14.20
C LEU A 43 2.22 4.34 15.17
N GLU A 44 1.96 4.98 16.30
CA GLU A 44 2.92 5.31 17.34
C GLU A 44 3.84 4.12 17.71
N ASN A 45 5.12 4.42 17.91
CA ASN A 45 6.20 3.48 18.24
C ASN A 45 6.57 2.46 17.16
N ARG A 46 5.66 2.04 16.28
CA ARG A 46 5.94 1.01 15.27
C ARG A 46 7.01 1.42 14.27
N THR A 47 7.01 2.70 13.87
CA THR A 47 8.00 3.25 12.93
C THR A 47 9.39 3.35 13.56
N ALA A 48 9.48 3.86 14.79
CA ALA A 48 10.74 3.98 15.51
C ALA A 48 11.37 2.61 15.77
N ASP A 49 10.57 1.66 16.25
CA ASP A 49 11.01 0.27 16.49
C ASP A 49 11.55 -0.36 15.21
N PHE A 50 10.81 -0.24 14.10
CA PHE A 50 11.24 -0.81 12.82
C PHE A 50 12.52 -0.14 12.30
N ILE A 51 12.58 1.20 12.26
CA ILE A 51 13.75 1.93 11.74
C ILE A 51 14.98 1.64 12.58
N SER A 52 14.86 1.46 13.90
CA SER A 52 15.97 1.08 14.78
C SER A 52 16.62 -0.26 14.43
N THR A 53 15.90 -1.16 13.74
CA THR A 53 16.45 -2.43 13.25
C THR A 53 17.33 -2.29 12.01
N LEU A 54 17.32 -1.10 11.39
CA LEU A 54 18.10 -0.80 10.19
C LEU A 54 19.37 -0.04 10.56
N SER A 55 20.35 -0.04 9.66
CA SER A 55 21.55 0.80 9.86
C SER A 55 21.17 2.27 9.91
N PRO A 56 21.69 3.06 10.85
CA PRO A 56 21.39 4.49 10.94
C PRO A 56 21.64 5.22 9.62
N SER A 57 20.69 6.04 9.21
CA SER A 57 20.79 6.81 7.98
C SER A 57 19.90 8.05 8.03
N SER A 58 20.41 9.18 7.55
CA SER A 58 19.64 10.42 7.37
C SER A 58 18.55 10.30 6.29
N ARG A 59 18.56 9.23 5.48
CA ARG A 59 17.55 8.97 4.45
C ARG A 59 16.39 8.08 4.93
N LEU A 60 16.38 7.66 6.19
CA LEU A 60 15.28 6.90 6.80
C LEU A 60 14.70 7.73 7.94
N ILE A 61 13.47 8.20 7.75
CA ILE A 61 12.81 9.13 8.67
C ILE A 61 11.52 8.49 9.18
N ALA A 62 11.40 8.38 10.50
CA ALA A 62 10.23 7.80 11.15
C ALA A 62 9.21 8.90 11.50
N HIS A 63 7.94 8.64 11.23
CA HIS A 63 6.83 9.49 11.66
C HIS A 63 5.72 8.66 12.28
N SER A 64 5.13 9.18 13.35
CA SER A 64 3.98 8.60 14.02
C SER A 64 2.71 9.29 13.55
N LEU A 65 1.79 8.54 12.94
CA LEU A 65 0.52 9.05 12.45
C LEU A 65 -0.53 7.93 12.38
N ASP A 66 -1.70 8.19 12.94
CA ASP A 66 -2.91 7.43 12.61
C ASP A 66 -3.54 8.05 11.36
N ALA A 67 -3.38 7.39 10.22
CA ALA A 67 -3.91 7.88 8.95
C ALA A 67 -5.45 7.84 8.87
N THR A 68 -6.15 7.30 9.87
CA THR A 68 -7.62 7.37 9.98
C THR A 68 -8.11 8.63 10.68
N ASP A 69 -7.24 9.35 11.40
CA ASP A 69 -7.50 10.68 11.89
C ASP A 69 -7.28 11.72 10.78
N MET A 70 -8.39 12.21 10.24
CA MET A 70 -8.36 13.15 9.11
C MET A 70 -7.71 14.48 9.46
N THR A 71 -7.95 14.99 10.66
CA THR A 71 -7.38 16.27 11.13
C THR A 71 -5.87 16.15 11.29
N ALA A 72 -5.41 15.13 12.00
CA ALA A 72 -3.98 14.88 12.19
C ALA A 72 -3.27 14.61 10.86
N THR A 73 -3.93 13.89 9.93
CA THR A 73 -3.36 13.59 8.60
C THR A 73 -3.22 14.85 7.74
N GLU A 74 -4.22 15.73 7.72
CA GLU A 74 -4.15 17.00 6.99
C GLU A 74 -3.07 17.92 7.56
N GLU A 75 -2.98 18.05 8.88
CA GLU A 75 -1.94 18.83 9.56
C GLU A 75 -0.55 18.27 9.28
N PHE A 76 -0.39 16.94 9.33
CA PHE A 76 0.86 16.28 8.99
C PHE A 76 1.30 16.60 7.55
N VAL A 77 0.41 16.46 6.57
CA VAL A 77 0.71 16.75 5.16
C VAL A 77 1.14 18.20 4.99
N LYS A 78 0.37 19.16 5.55
CA LYS A 78 0.70 20.60 5.49
C LYS A 78 2.06 20.89 6.13
N TYR A 79 2.30 20.36 7.31
CA TYR A 79 3.55 20.58 8.04
C TYR A 79 4.76 20.01 7.28
N GLN A 80 4.69 18.76 6.83
CA GLN A 80 5.81 18.12 6.13
C GLN A 80 6.14 18.84 4.81
N ILE A 81 5.13 19.24 4.05
CA ILE A 81 5.35 19.98 2.79
C ILE A 81 5.94 21.37 3.05
N SER A 82 5.51 22.07 4.12
CA SER A 82 6.02 23.40 4.44
C SER A 82 7.46 23.41 4.98
N THR A 83 7.87 22.35 5.67
CA THR A 83 9.18 22.24 6.32
C THR A 83 10.23 21.50 5.49
N SER A 84 9.80 20.72 4.52
CA SER A 84 10.70 19.90 3.67
C SER A 84 10.42 20.18 2.20
N SER A 85 9.59 19.36 1.57
CA SER A 85 9.15 19.51 0.18
C SER A 85 7.95 18.59 -0.10
N VAL A 86 7.28 18.82 -1.23
CA VAL A 86 6.30 17.86 -1.78
C VAL A 86 7.04 16.54 -2.09
N PRO A 87 6.58 15.38 -1.62
CA PRO A 87 7.24 14.11 -1.91
C PRO A 87 7.18 13.78 -3.41
N ASP A 88 8.18 13.06 -3.91
CA ASP A 88 8.18 12.55 -5.29
C ASP A 88 7.27 11.34 -5.44
N GLY A 89 7.12 10.57 -4.36
CA GLY A 89 6.25 9.41 -4.30
C GLY A 89 5.45 9.33 -3.01
N LEU A 90 4.19 8.87 -3.12
CA LEU A 90 3.35 8.46 -2.01
C LEU A 90 2.97 7.00 -2.19
N VAL A 91 3.22 6.18 -1.17
CA VAL A 91 2.74 4.79 -1.09
C VAL A 91 1.79 4.69 0.09
N ASN A 92 0.53 4.34 -0.14
CA ASN A 92 -0.43 4.10 0.94
C ASN A 92 -0.75 2.61 1.04
N MET A 93 -0.22 1.97 2.09
CA MET A 93 -0.33 0.53 2.37
C MET A 93 -1.27 0.25 3.55
N THR A 94 -2.04 1.24 4.01
CA THR A 94 -2.97 1.06 5.12
C THR A 94 -4.08 0.07 4.77
N ALA A 95 -4.51 -0.69 5.76
CA ALA A 95 -5.60 -1.63 5.64
C ALA A 95 -6.41 -1.66 6.93
N SER A 96 -7.72 -1.78 6.79
CA SER A 96 -8.66 -1.96 7.88
C SER A 96 -9.59 -3.13 7.57
N THR A 97 -9.93 -3.91 8.57
CA THR A 97 -10.89 -5.02 8.48
C THR A 97 -11.43 -5.35 9.87
N THR A 98 -12.65 -5.87 9.95
CA THR A 98 -13.23 -6.35 11.21
C THR A 98 -12.80 -7.78 11.52
N ALA A 99 -12.47 -8.58 10.52
CA ALA A 99 -12.35 -10.03 10.58
C ALA A 99 -13.64 -10.76 11.06
N LEU A 100 -14.79 -10.07 11.04
CA LEU A 100 -16.09 -10.63 11.43
C LEU A 100 -16.68 -11.53 10.34
N LYS A 101 -17.59 -12.43 10.73
CA LYS A 101 -18.49 -13.12 9.80
C LYS A 101 -19.52 -12.13 9.29
N MET A 102 -20.02 -12.36 8.07
CA MET A 102 -20.99 -11.48 7.41
C MET A 102 -22.25 -11.26 8.27
N GLU A 103 -22.73 -12.30 8.95
CA GLU A 103 -23.94 -12.27 9.77
C GLU A 103 -23.77 -11.45 11.07
N ALA A 104 -22.52 -11.21 11.49
CA ALA A 104 -22.19 -10.43 12.68
C ALA A 104 -21.75 -8.98 12.36
N LEU A 105 -21.67 -8.64 11.06
CA LEU A 105 -21.22 -7.31 10.62
C LEU A 105 -22.36 -6.29 10.76
N SER A 106 -22.15 -5.25 11.55
CA SER A 106 -23.07 -4.12 11.66
C SER A 106 -22.81 -3.05 10.57
N ALA A 107 -23.79 -2.16 10.37
CA ALA A 107 -23.58 -0.99 9.50
C ALA A 107 -22.44 -0.11 9.99
N ASP A 108 -22.35 0.12 11.30
CA ASP A 108 -21.26 0.92 11.90
C ASP A 108 -19.90 0.29 11.68
N ASP A 109 -19.78 -1.03 11.73
CA ASP A 109 -18.53 -1.74 11.41
C ASP A 109 -18.15 -1.57 9.95
N PHE A 110 -19.14 -1.71 9.05
CA PHE A 110 -18.93 -1.50 7.63
C PHE A 110 -18.45 -0.08 7.33
N ASP A 111 -19.11 0.92 7.90
CA ASP A 111 -18.77 2.34 7.71
C ASP A 111 -17.39 2.67 8.30
N ARG A 112 -17.09 2.18 9.51
CA ARG A 112 -15.80 2.39 10.18
C ARG A 112 -14.63 1.81 9.35
N VAL A 113 -14.77 0.60 8.82
CA VAL A 113 -13.73 -0.01 7.98
C VAL A 113 -13.56 0.75 6.67
N ASN A 114 -14.65 1.14 6.03
CA ASN A 114 -14.58 1.91 4.79
C ASN A 114 -14.11 3.36 5.01
N HIS A 115 -14.39 3.95 6.17
CA HIS A 115 -13.78 5.23 6.54
C HIS A 115 -12.25 5.11 6.55
N GLY A 116 -11.67 4.16 7.27
CA GLY A 116 -10.22 3.95 7.32
C GLY A 116 -9.63 3.46 6.00
N GLY A 117 -10.36 2.61 5.26
CA GLY A 117 -9.88 2.00 4.01
C GLY A 117 -10.04 2.89 2.78
N ILE A 118 -11.18 3.57 2.62
CA ILE A 118 -11.52 4.36 1.42
C ILE A 118 -11.36 5.85 1.69
N THR A 119 -12.08 6.38 2.68
CA THR A 119 -12.14 7.82 2.91
C THR A 119 -10.76 8.36 3.29
N ALA A 120 -10.08 7.72 4.22
CA ALA A 120 -8.74 8.12 4.65
C ALA A 120 -7.72 8.03 3.50
N THR A 121 -7.78 6.96 2.71
CA THR A 121 -6.93 6.83 1.52
C THR A 121 -7.19 7.93 0.50
N PHE A 122 -8.46 8.25 0.24
CA PHE A 122 -8.82 9.33 -0.69
C PHE A 122 -8.31 10.68 -0.21
N MET A 123 -8.54 11.03 1.05
CA MET A 123 -8.13 12.33 1.58
C MET A 123 -6.62 12.51 1.56
N LEU A 124 -5.86 11.51 1.99
CA LEU A 124 -4.40 11.54 1.93
C LEU A 124 -3.91 11.67 0.47
N ALA A 125 -4.44 10.83 -0.43
CA ALA A 125 -4.07 10.84 -1.85
C ALA A 125 -4.43 12.18 -2.51
N ARG A 126 -5.55 12.80 -2.11
CA ARG A 126 -5.98 14.11 -2.59
C ARG A 126 -5.04 15.21 -2.11
N TRP A 127 -4.80 15.34 -0.80
CA TRP A 127 -3.96 16.41 -0.27
C TRP A 127 -2.54 16.39 -0.84
N VAL A 128 -1.93 15.20 -0.95
CA VAL A 128 -0.59 15.06 -1.53
C VAL A 128 -0.64 15.24 -3.05
N GLY A 129 -1.64 14.67 -3.72
CA GLY A 129 -1.82 14.75 -5.18
C GLY A 129 -2.03 16.19 -5.68
N GLU A 130 -2.79 17.01 -4.95
CA GLU A 130 -2.96 18.45 -5.24
C GLU A 130 -1.61 19.18 -5.25
N GLN A 131 -0.73 18.91 -4.29
CA GLN A 131 0.60 19.52 -4.22
C GLN A 131 1.55 18.98 -5.31
N MET A 132 1.49 17.68 -5.59
CA MET A 132 2.22 17.09 -6.72
C MET A 132 1.78 17.70 -8.06
N ALA A 133 0.48 17.89 -8.27
CA ALA A 133 -0.08 18.51 -9.47
C ALA A 133 0.35 19.98 -9.60
N ALA A 134 0.36 20.74 -8.51
CA ALA A 134 0.86 22.11 -8.48
C ALA A 134 2.35 22.20 -8.83
N ARG A 135 3.15 21.19 -8.42
CA ARG A 135 4.57 21.07 -8.79
C ARG A 135 4.78 20.59 -10.23
N GLY A 136 3.79 19.93 -10.84
CA GLY A 136 3.87 19.35 -12.19
C GLY A 136 4.59 17.98 -12.25
N SER A 137 4.69 17.25 -11.13
CA SER A 137 5.25 15.89 -11.09
C SER A 137 4.87 15.16 -9.82
N GLY A 138 4.66 13.83 -9.92
CA GLY A 138 4.41 12.99 -8.76
C GLY A 138 4.01 11.57 -9.11
N ASN A 139 4.15 10.67 -8.14
CA ASN A 139 3.75 9.27 -8.26
C ASN A 139 3.02 8.81 -7.01
N VAL A 140 1.83 8.24 -7.18
CA VAL A 140 1.05 7.68 -6.08
C VAL A 140 0.79 6.19 -6.34
N VAL A 141 1.11 5.35 -5.36
CA VAL A 141 0.82 3.91 -5.38
C VAL A 141 -0.11 3.59 -4.21
N LEU A 142 -1.34 3.20 -4.54
CA LEU A 142 -2.35 2.78 -3.57
C LEU A 142 -2.37 1.26 -3.44
N PHE A 143 -2.90 0.76 -2.34
CA PHE A 143 -2.99 -0.69 -2.09
C PHE A 143 -4.44 -1.17 -2.09
N SER A 144 -4.78 -1.88 -3.15
CA SER A 144 -5.98 -2.70 -3.24
C SER A 144 -5.71 -4.11 -2.67
N SER A 145 -6.31 -5.11 -3.23
CA SER A 145 -6.18 -6.54 -2.91
C SER A 145 -6.72 -7.38 -4.06
N MET A 146 -6.31 -8.63 -4.16
CA MET A 146 -7.02 -9.62 -4.98
C MET A 146 -8.53 -9.63 -4.69
N TYR A 147 -8.92 -9.39 -3.43
CA TYR A 147 -10.33 -9.30 -3.02
C TYR A 147 -11.06 -7.99 -3.42
N GLY A 148 -10.36 -7.08 -4.06
CA GLY A 148 -10.98 -5.98 -4.82
C GLY A 148 -11.41 -6.39 -6.23
N THR A 149 -11.02 -7.59 -6.71
CA THR A 149 -11.32 -8.09 -8.05
C THR A 149 -12.09 -9.41 -8.05
N VAL A 150 -11.85 -10.27 -7.06
CA VAL A 150 -12.54 -11.57 -6.89
C VAL A 150 -13.01 -11.73 -5.45
N SER A 151 -14.01 -12.60 -5.23
CA SER A 151 -14.46 -12.97 -3.88
C SER A 151 -13.54 -13.99 -3.24
N PRO A 152 -13.47 -14.04 -1.89
CA PRO A 152 -12.75 -15.08 -1.19
C PRO A 152 -13.29 -16.47 -1.52
N TYR A 153 -12.40 -17.42 -1.78
CA TYR A 153 -12.76 -18.83 -1.96
C TYR A 153 -13.09 -19.47 -0.61
N PRO A 154 -14.34 -19.96 -0.42
CA PRO A 154 -14.75 -20.52 0.88
C PRO A 154 -13.88 -21.68 1.34
N GLU A 155 -13.44 -22.56 0.44
CA GLU A 155 -12.66 -23.75 0.74
C GLU A 155 -11.27 -23.48 1.31
N VAL A 156 -10.77 -22.25 1.16
CA VAL A 156 -9.50 -21.85 1.74
C VAL A 156 -9.64 -21.58 3.25
N TYR A 157 -10.85 -21.17 3.68
CA TYR A 157 -11.13 -20.67 5.02
C TYR A 157 -11.85 -21.75 5.86
N GLU A 158 -11.08 -22.52 6.62
CA GLU A 158 -11.57 -23.44 7.64
C GLU A 158 -11.35 -22.87 9.04
N ALA A 159 -12.19 -23.28 9.99
CA ALA A 159 -12.02 -22.86 11.38
C ALA A 159 -10.57 -23.10 11.88
N PRO A 160 -9.97 -22.18 12.65
CA PRO A 160 -10.55 -20.99 13.24
C PRO A 160 -10.56 -19.74 12.30
N MET A 161 -10.12 -19.85 11.04
CA MET A 161 -10.01 -18.73 10.11
C MET A 161 -11.40 -18.38 9.53
N ASN A 162 -11.85 -17.16 9.74
CA ASN A 162 -13.03 -16.64 9.06
C ASN A 162 -12.68 -16.24 7.61
N LYS A 163 -13.65 -16.39 6.72
CA LYS A 163 -13.55 -15.86 5.36
C LYS A 163 -13.28 -14.35 5.42
N ASN A 164 -12.44 -13.85 4.52
CA ASN A 164 -12.18 -12.41 4.43
C ASN A 164 -13.51 -11.64 4.28
N PRO A 165 -13.77 -10.62 5.13
CA PRO A 165 -15.09 -10.00 5.22
C PRO A 165 -15.39 -9.08 4.04
N ILE A 166 -16.69 -8.83 3.81
CA ILE A 166 -17.17 -8.12 2.63
C ILE A 166 -16.76 -6.64 2.61
N GLU A 167 -16.75 -5.98 3.76
CA GLU A 167 -16.40 -4.56 3.86
C GLU A 167 -14.95 -4.31 3.38
N TYR A 168 -14.06 -5.27 3.59
CA TYR A 168 -12.70 -5.20 3.07
C TYR A 168 -12.68 -5.28 1.54
N GLY A 169 -13.37 -6.27 0.96
CA GLY A 169 -13.44 -6.45 -0.49
C GLY A 169 -14.03 -5.23 -1.20
N VAL A 170 -15.13 -4.69 -0.67
CA VAL A 170 -15.77 -3.46 -1.19
C VAL A 170 -14.79 -2.28 -1.13
N GLY A 171 -14.14 -2.07 0.00
CA GLY A 171 -13.12 -1.02 0.15
C GLY A 171 -11.99 -1.16 -0.86
N LYS A 172 -11.47 -2.37 -1.05
CA LYS A 172 -10.37 -2.64 -1.98
C LYS A 172 -10.79 -2.50 -3.45
N ALA A 173 -12.02 -2.83 -3.82
CA ALA A 173 -12.59 -2.53 -5.13
C ALA A 173 -12.71 -1.01 -5.35
N GLY A 174 -13.13 -0.27 -4.33
CA GLY A 174 -13.17 1.20 -4.33
C GLY A 174 -11.81 1.84 -4.62
N ILE A 175 -10.72 1.30 -4.07
CA ILE A 175 -9.34 1.77 -4.34
C ILE A 175 -8.98 1.62 -5.82
N ILE A 176 -9.38 0.54 -6.49
CA ILE A 176 -9.11 0.36 -7.93
C ILE A 176 -9.80 1.46 -8.74
N GLN A 177 -11.07 1.74 -8.45
CA GLN A 177 -11.80 2.80 -9.15
C GLN A 177 -11.28 4.20 -8.81
N MET A 178 -10.93 4.45 -7.55
CA MET A 178 -10.31 5.70 -7.10
C MET A 178 -9.00 5.97 -7.86
N THR A 179 -8.16 4.95 -8.02
CA THR A 179 -6.90 5.04 -8.77
C THR A 179 -7.13 5.51 -10.20
N LYS A 180 -8.12 4.94 -10.90
CA LYS A 180 -8.47 5.35 -12.28
C LYS A 180 -8.94 6.79 -12.35
N TYR A 181 -9.81 7.18 -11.42
CA TYR A 181 -10.34 8.54 -11.37
C TYR A 181 -9.23 9.58 -11.15
N LEU A 182 -8.36 9.35 -10.16
CA LEU A 182 -7.27 10.27 -9.83
C LEU A 182 -6.19 10.32 -10.93
N ALA A 183 -5.94 9.22 -11.61
CA ALA A 183 -5.05 9.16 -12.76
C ALA A 183 -5.53 10.02 -13.93
N VAL A 184 -6.84 10.05 -14.19
CA VAL A 184 -7.45 10.92 -15.20
C VAL A 184 -7.44 12.37 -14.75
N HIS A 185 -7.73 12.62 -13.47
CA HIS A 185 -7.85 13.96 -12.91
C HIS A 185 -6.54 14.77 -12.96
N TRP A 186 -5.40 14.13 -12.65
CA TRP A 186 -4.10 14.81 -12.58
C TRP A 186 -3.06 14.33 -13.60
N GLY A 187 -3.44 13.47 -14.54
CA GLY A 187 -2.51 12.97 -15.55
C GLY A 187 -1.88 14.07 -16.41
N ALA A 188 -2.65 15.09 -16.77
CA ALA A 188 -2.15 16.24 -17.53
C ALA A 188 -1.14 17.10 -16.76
N GLN A 189 -1.13 17.03 -15.42
CA GLN A 189 -0.14 17.66 -14.54
C GLN A 189 1.05 16.75 -14.23
N ASN A 190 1.22 15.65 -15.00
CA ASN A 190 2.32 14.71 -14.84
C ASN A 190 2.35 14.03 -13.44
N VAL A 191 1.16 13.76 -12.87
CA VAL A 191 1.01 12.98 -11.65
C VAL A 191 0.39 11.63 -12.01
N ARG A 192 1.11 10.54 -11.71
CA ARG A 192 0.67 9.18 -11.97
C ARG A 192 0.04 8.57 -10.73
N PHE A 193 -1.10 7.92 -10.91
CA PHE A 193 -1.78 7.14 -9.88
C PHE A 193 -1.90 5.69 -10.36
N ASN A 194 -1.34 4.77 -9.61
CA ASN A 194 -1.49 3.34 -9.84
C ASN A 194 -1.85 2.64 -8.53
N CYS A 195 -2.38 1.43 -8.59
CA CYS A 195 -2.53 0.61 -7.40
C CYS A 195 -1.92 -0.78 -7.60
N ILE A 196 -1.62 -1.42 -6.47
CA ILE A 196 -1.20 -2.81 -6.43
C ILE A 196 -2.31 -3.62 -5.77
N SER A 197 -2.64 -4.78 -6.35
CA SER A 197 -3.52 -5.79 -5.77
C SER A 197 -2.70 -7.00 -5.36
N PRO A 198 -2.24 -7.08 -4.09
CA PRO A 198 -1.55 -8.26 -3.59
C PRO A 198 -2.49 -9.47 -3.53
N GLY A 199 -1.92 -10.65 -3.80
CA GLY A 199 -2.55 -11.94 -3.56
C GLY A 199 -2.37 -12.41 -2.11
N PRO A 200 -2.10 -13.71 -1.89
CA PRO A 200 -1.90 -14.25 -0.55
C PRO A 200 -0.49 -13.93 -0.03
N PHE A 201 -0.42 -12.95 0.87
CA PHE A 201 0.80 -12.55 1.60
C PHE A 201 0.54 -12.60 3.12
N PRO A 202 0.28 -13.78 3.70
CA PRO A 202 0.12 -13.90 5.14
C PRO A 202 1.40 -13.46 5.86
N ASN A 203 1.26 -12.68 6.94
CA ASN A 203 2.41 -12.25 7.72
C ASN A 203 3.07 -13.42 8.46
N PRO A 204 4.32 -13.28 8.98
CA PRO A 204 5.05 -14.36 9.63
C PRO A 204 4.30 -15.01 10.80
N THR A 205 3.53 -14.23 11.57
CA THR A 205 2.72 -14.75 12.66
C THR A 205 1.65 -15.71 12.16
N VAL A 206 0.93 -15.35 11.10
CA VAL A 206 -0.07 -16.22 10.46
C VAL A 206 0.59 -17.47 9.87
N GLN A 207 1.77 -17.33 9.25
CA GLN A 207 2.51 -18.45 8.69
C GLN A 207 2.92 -19.47 9.78
N GLN A 208 3.30 -18.98 10.95
CA GLN A 208 3.71 -19.81 12.07
C GLN A 208 2.52 -20.45 12.80
N LEU A 209 1.45 -19.69 13.05
CA LEU A 209 0.32 -20.15 13.85
C LEU A 209 -0.71 -20.95 13.04
N HIS A 210 -0.78 -20.78 11.73
CA HIS A 210 -1.80 -21.38 10.85
C HIS A 210 -1.18 -21.99 9.58
N PRO A 211 -0.24 -22.95 9.69
CA PRO A 211 0.46 -23.54 8.54
C PRO A 211 -0.48 -24.22 7.55
N ASP A 212 -1.56 -24.87 8.03
CA ASP A 212 -2.54 -25.51 7.16
C ASP A 212 -3.33 -24.49 6.30
N PHE A 213 -3.68 -23.35 6.88
CA PHE A 213 -4.27 -22.24 6.13
C PHE A 213 -3.30 -21.73 5.04
N VAL A 214 -2.04 -21.53 5.38
CA VAL A 214 -1.00 -21.15 4.43
C VAL A 214 -0.82 -22.19 3.33
N GLY A 215 -0.92 -23.47 3.68
CA GLY A 215 -0.92 -24.60 2.73
C GLY A 215 -2.07 -24.50 1.74
N ARG A 216 -3.32 -24.24 2.19
CA ARG A 216 -4.49 -24.05 1.31
C ARG A 216 -4.35 -22.83 0.42
N LEU A 217 -3.85 -21.69 0.95
CA LEU A 217 -3.53 -20.52 0.13
C LEU A 217 -2.52 -20.85 -0.98
N SER A 218 -1.47 -21.58 -0.64
CA SER A 218 -0.45 -22.01 -1.61
C SER A 218 -1.03 -22.92 -2.69
N GLN A 219 -1.83 -23.90 -2.32
CA GLN A 219 -2.45 -24.85 -3.26
C GLN A 219 -3.41 -24.15 -4.24
N LYS A 220 -4.14 -23.13 -3.78
CA LYS A 220 -5.05 -22.34 -4.62
C LYS A 220 -4.31 -21.44 -5.61
N SER A 221 -3.13 -20.93 -5.27
CA SER A 221 -2.31 -20.15 -6.19
C SER A 221 -1.76 -21.03 -7.33
N PRO A 222 -1.82 -20.62 -8.61
CA PRO A 222 -1.12 -21.28 -9.71
C PRO A 222 0.36 -21.50 -9.46
N MET A 223 1.05 -20.55 -8.84
CA MET A 223 2.47 -20.68 -8.48
C MET A 223 2.74 -21.61 -7.29
N LYS A 224 1.71 -22.21 -6.68
CA LYS A 224 1.78 -23.19 -5.57
C LYS A 224 2.58 -22.71 -4.35
N ARG A 225 2.56 -21.42 -4.11
CA ARG A 225 3.18 -20.78 -2.95
C ARG A 225 2.48 -19.47 -2.59
N ILE A 226 2.71 -19.01 -1.39
CA ILE A 226 2.40 -17.64 -0.99
C ILE A 226 3.44 -16.66 -1.55
N GLY A 227 3.10 -15.37 -1.58
CA GLY A 227 4.03 -14.31 -1.96
C GLY A 227 4.98 -13.93 -0.81
N ARG A 228 6.11 -13.32 -1.16
CA ARG A 228 7.11 -12.75 -0.24
C ARG A 228 7.04 -11.22 -0.30
N GLY A 229 7.26 -10.55 0.81
CA GLY A 229 7.18 -9.09 0.91
C GLY A 229 8.03 -8.36 -0.13
N GLU A 230 9.19 -8.90 -0.48
CA GLU A 230 10.12 -8.34 -1.47
C GLU A 230 9.54 -8.30 -2.89
N GLU A 231 8.59 -9.20 -3.22
CA GLU A 231 7.91 -9.21 -4.52
C GLU A 231 6.94 -8.03 -4.65
N ILE A 232 6.30 -7.64 -3.56
CA ILE A 232 5.51 -6.41 -3.47
C ILE A 232 6.42 -5.17 -3.50
N ALA A 233 7.48 -5.17 -2.71
CA ALA A 233 8.42 -4.05 -2.63
C ALA A 233 9.03 -3.72 -4.00
N SER A 234 9.40 -4.74 -4.79
CA SER A 234 9.91 -4.57 -6.15
C SER A 234 8.86 -4.00 -7.11
N SER A 235 7.60 -4.40 -6.95
CA SER A 235 6.48 -3.88 -7.74
C SER A 235 6.19 -2.41 -7.42
N VAL A 236 6.28 -2.01 -6.15
CA VAL A 236 6.18 -0.61 -5.71
C VAL A 236 7.32 0.21 -6.30
N ALA A 237 8.56 -0.26 -6.17
CA ALA A 237 9.72 0.43 -6.70
C ALA A 237 9.62 0.63 -8.23
N PHE A 238 9.16 -0.38 -8.98
CA PHE A 238 8.89 -0.27 -10.41
C PHE A 238 7.88 0.84 -10.70
N LEU A 239 6.71 0.84 -10.05
CA LEU A 239 5.67 1.84 -10.31
C LEU A 239 6.11 3.27 -9.95
N LEU A 240 6.98 3.44 -8.95
CA LEU A 240 7.51 4.74 -8.54
C LEU A 240 8.63 5.24 -9.47
N SER A 241 9.31 4.35 -10.16
CA SER A 241 10.46 4.66 -11.00
C SER A 241 10.07 5.20 -12.38
N ASP A 242 11.06 5.70 -13.11
CA ASP A 242 10.91 6.18 -14.48
C ASP A 242 10.67 5.03 -15.48
N ALA A 243 10.97 3.76 -15.09
CA ALA A 243 10.61 2.58 -15.86
C ALA A 243 9.10 2.43 -16.07
N ALA A 244 8.28 3.04 -15.20
CA ALA A 244 6.82 3.06 -15.29
C ALA A 244 6.26 4.42 -15.76
N SER A 245 7.06 5.27 -16.41
CA SER A 245 6.68 6.65 -16.76
C SER A 245 5.43 6.76 -17.64
N TYR A 246 5.04 5.72 -18.37
CA TYR A 246 3.82 5.69 -19.19
C TYR A 246 2.72 4.78 -18.62
N ILE A 247 2.85 4.37 -17.33
CA ILE A 247 1.84 3.57 -16.62
C ILE A 247 1.08 4.49 -15.68
N ASN A 248 -0.22 4.67 -15.96
CA ASN A 248 -1.12 5.53 -15.18
C ASN A 248 -2.53 4.92 -15.13
N GLY A 249 -3.17 4.92 -13.97
CA GLY A 249 -4.50 4.34 -13.75
C GLY A 249 -4.53 2.81 -13.71
N HIS A 250 -3.37 2.16 -13.61
CA HIS A 250 -3.25 0.71 -13.66
C HIS A 250 -3.43 0.07 -12.29
N ASN A 251 -4.10 -1.10 -12.28
CA ASN A 251 -4.13 -2.02 -11.14
C ASN A 251 -3.15 -3.17 -11.41
N LEU A 252 -1.95 -3.10 -10.82
CA LEU A 252 -0.94 -4.14 -10.95
C LEU A 252 -1.24 -5.29 -9.99
N VAL A 253 -1.70 -6.41 -10.54
CA VAL A 253 -2.00 -7.61 -9.75
C VAL A 253 -0.71 -8.37 -9.50
N VAL A 254 -0.40 -8.66 -8.22
CA VAL A 254 0.79 -9.39 -7.77
C VAL A 254 0.31 -10.52 -6.86
N ASP A 255 -0.17 -11.61 -7.44
CA ASP A 255 -0.95 -12.62 -6.73
C ASP A 255 -0.59 -14.08 -7.04
N GLY A 256 0.49 -14.31 -7.79
CA GLY A 256 0.89 -15.65 -8.20
C GLY A 256 -0.12 -16.35 -9.12
N GLY A 257 -0.96 -15.56 -9.81
CA GLY A 257 -2.01 -16.03 -10.70
C GLY A 257 -3.34 -16.38 -10.00
N TRP A 258 -3.52 -15.98 -8.75
CA TRP A 258 -4.75 -16.29 -7.99
C TRP A 258 -6.04 -15.85 -8.69
N THR A 259 -6.03 -14.71 -9.36
CA THR A 259 -7.23 -14.10 -9.95
C THR A 259 -7.48 -14.45 -11.42
N VAL A 260 -6.67 -15.32 -12.03
CA VAL A 260 -6.77 -15.65 -13.47
C VAL A 260 -7.47 -16.96 -13.77
N TRP A 261 -7.95 -17.67 -12.75
CA TRP A 261 -8.66 -18.95 -12.92
C TRP A 261 -9.86 -19.11 -11.96
#